data_f85550b46446741863262123eb06ef94
#
_entry.id   f85550b46446741863262123eb06ef94
#
_cell.length_a   1.000
_cell.length_b   1.000
_cell.length_c   1.000
_cell.angle_alpha   90.00
_cell.angle_beta   90.00
_cell.angle_gamma   90.00
#
_symmetry.space_group_name_H-M   'P 1'
#
loop_
_entity.id
_entity.type
_entity.pdbx_description
1 polymer ?
#
loop_
_entity_poly.entity_id
_entity_poly.type
_entity_poly.pdbx_seq_one_letter_code
_entity_poly.pdbx_strand_id
1 'polypeptide(L)' 'MVHPPTHLVFVEVRYRNTSQYGGALASVTREKQRCIKRTAAAFLQQQRQFRNLASRFDVVALSAGAQHDRDIQWIRNAFY' A
#
# COMPACT_ATOMS: atom_id res chain seq x y z
N MET A 1 26.76 2.37 6.12
CA MET A 1 26.61 0.97 5.69
C MET A 1 25.18 0.72 5.23
N VAL A 2 25.02 0.13 4.07
CA VAL A 2 23.70 -0.19 3.53
C VAL A 2 23.36 -1.63 3.92
N HIS A 3 22.24 -1.81 4.57
CA HIS A 3 21.74 -3.15 4.91
C HIS A 3 21.00 -3.73 3.72
N PRO A 4 21.09 -5.05 3.51
CA PRO A 4 20.27 -5.67 2.48
C PRO A 4 18.77 -5.51 2.80
N PRO A 5 17.93 -5.40 1.79
CA PRO A 5 16.49 -5.27 2.02
C PRO A 5 15.92 -6.55 2.64
N THR A 6 14.98 -6.40 3.55
CA THR A 6 14.28 -7.53 4.17
C THR A 6 12.84 -7.66 3.70
N HIS A 7 12.27 -6.57 3.21
CA HIS A 7 10.87 -6.53 2.81
C HIS A 7 10.71 -5.88 1.45
N LEU A 8 9.73 -6.36 0.71
CA LEU A 8 9.22 -5.70 -0.48
C LEU A 8 7.86 -5.11 -0.12
N VAL A 9 7.72 -3.81 -0.28
CA VAL A 9 6.51 -3.10 0.11
C VAL A 9 5.73 -2.73 -1.14
N PHE A 10 4.48 -3.21 -1.23
CA PHE A 10 3.55 -2.79 -2.27
C PHE A 10 2.70 -1.68 -1.67
N VAL A 11 2.68 -0.53 -2.33
CA VAL A 11 1.99 0.65 -1.80
C VAL A 11 0.79 0.95 -2.70
N GLU A 12 -0.40 0.96 -2.10
CA GLU A 12 -1.62 1.42 -2.75
C GLU A 12 -1.83 2.88 -2.37
N VAL A 13 -1.90 3.75 -3.37
CA VAL A 13 -2.12 5.18 -3.14
C VAL A 13 -3.59 5.47 -3.41
N ARG A 14 -4.25 6.07 -2.43
CA ARG A 14 -5.66 6.45 -2.52
C ARG A 14 -5.78 7.96 -2.44
N TYR A 15 -6.48 8.55 -3.39
CA TYR A 15 -6.76 9.97 -3.38
C TYR A 15 -8.24 10.17 -3.01
N ARG A 16 -8.50 11.05 -2.06
CA ARG A 16 -9.85 11.28 -1.54
C ARG A 16 -10.19 12.75 -1.64
N ASN A 17 -11.41 13.02 -2.10
CA ASN A 17 -11.88 14.39 -2.23
C ASN A 17 -12.40 14.97 -0.93
N THR A 18 -12.85 14.13 -0.02
CA THR A 18 -13.43 14.57 1.25
C THR A 18 -12.99 13.66 2.37
N SER A 19 -13.01 14.19 3.60
CA SER A 19 -12.86 13.37 4.78
C SER A 19 -14.11 12.54 4.95
N GLN A 20 -13.98 11.24 4.88
CA GLN A 20 -15.10 10.34 5.06
C GLN A 20 -14.85 9.42 6.24
N TYR A 21 -15.94 8.88 6.77
CA TYR A 21 -15.85 7.93 7.85
C TYR A 21 -15.11 6.68 7.40
N GLY A 22 -14.38 6.08 8.33
CA GLY A 22 -13.65 4.87 8.08
C GLY A 22 -12.22 5.05 7.61
N GLY A 23 -11.82 6.27 7.26
CA GLY A 23 -10.44 6.55 6.90
C GLY A 23 -9.96 5.82 5.65
N ALA A 24 -8.63 5.82 5.48
CA ALA A 24 -8.00 5.27 4.27
C ALA A 24 -8.19 3.76 4.17
N LEU A 25 -8.08 3.06 5.29
CA LEU A 25 -8.17 1.60 5.26
C LEU A 25 -9.54 1.12 4.80
N ALA A 26 -10.61 1.80 5.23
CA ALA A 26 -11.96 1.44 4.84
C ALA A 26 -12.22 1.64 3.35
N SER A 27 -11.43 2.49 2.68
CA SER A 27 -11.60 2.72 1.24
C SER A 27 -11.03 1.58 0.40
N VAL A 28 -10.28 0.65 1.01
CA VAL A 28 -9.71 -0.48 0.30
C VAL A 28 -10.53 -1.72 0.63
N THR A 29 -11.50 -2.01 -0.24
CA THR A 29 -12.40 -3.13 -0.04
C THR A 29 -11.66 -4.46 -0.15
N ARG A 30 -12.31 -5.54 0.28
CA ARG A 30 -11.73 -6.89 0.12
C ARG A 30 -11.48 -7.23 -1.33
N GLU A 31 -12.38 -6.83 -2.20
CA GLU A 31 -12.23 -7.07 -3.63
C GLU A 31 -10.98 -6.35 -4.16
N LYS A 32 -10.79 -5.11 -3.74
CA LYS A 32 -9.60 -4.35 -4.13
C LYS A 32 -8.33 -4.99 -3.58
N GLN A 33 -8.39 -5.47 -2.35
CA GLN A 33 -7.25 -6.17 -1.74
C GLN A 33 -6.89 -7.42 -2.53
N ARG A 34 -7.87 -8.17 -2.99
CA ARG A 34 -7.62 -9.36 -3.82
C ARG A 34 -6.95 -8.99 -5.12
N CYS A 35 -7.39 -7.90 -5.75
CA CYS A 35 -6.78 -7.42 -6.98
C CYS A 35 -5.33 -7.02 -6.76
N ILE A 36 -5.06 -6.32 -5.68
CA ILE A 36 -3.70 -5.88 -5.33
C ILE A 36 -2.81 -7.10 -5.09
N LYS A 37 -3.30 -8.07 -4.34
CA LYS A 37 -2.52 -9.28 -4.05
C LYS A 37 -2.25 -10.10 -5.30
N ARG A 38 -3.22 -10.18 -6.21
CA ARG A 38 -3.05 -10.89 -7.48
C ARG A 38 -1.99 -10.21 -8.34
N THR A 39 -2.04 -8.89 -8.40
CA THR A 39 -1.04 -8.11 -9.16
C THR A 39 0.34 -8.29 -8.55
N ALA A 40 0.44 -8.28 -7.22
CA ALA A 40 1.69 -8.49 -6.52
C ALA A 40 2.26 -9.88 -6.81
N ALA A 41 1.41 -10.90 -6.81
CA ALA A 41 1.85 -12.27 -7.10
C ALA A 41 2.41 -12.38 -8.52
N ALA A 42 1.73 -11.74 -9.49
CA ALA A 42 2.21 -11.73 -10.87
C ALA A 42 3.55 -11.00 -10.98
N PHE A 43 3.70 -9.90 -10.26
CA PHE A 43 4.95 -9.16 -10.23
C PHE A 43 6.09 -10.03 -9.70
N LEU A 44 5.85 -10.76 -8.62
CA LEU A 44 6.88 -11.61 -8.01
C LEU A 44 7.25 -12.79 -8.91
N GLN A 45 6.31 -13.28 -9.72
CA GLN A 45 6.62 -14.33 -10.68
C GLN A 45 7.58 -13.85 -11.77
N GLN A 46 7.49 -12.57 -12.15
CA GLN A 46 8.35 -11.99 -13.16
C GLN A 46 9.66 -11.48 -12.59
N GLN A 47 9.63 -11.02 -11.34
CA GLN A 47 10.80 -10.40 -10.69
C GLN A 47 11.32 -11.34 -9.61
N ARG A 48 12.03 -12.37 -10.04
CA ARG A 48 12.46 -13.44 -9.14
C ARG A 48 13.43 -12.96 -8.06
N GLN A 49 14.15 -11.87 -8.30
CA GLN A 49 15.11 -11.35 -7.33
C GLN A 49 14.45 -10.91 -6.03
N PHE A 50 13.13 -10.70 -6.03
CA PHE A 50 12.41 -10.27 -4.84
C PHE A 50 11.66 -11.40 -4.12
N ARG A 51 11.76 -12.63 -4.63
CA ARG A 51 10.95 -13.74 -4.11
C ARG A 51 11.30 -14.13 -2.67
N ASN A 52 12.53 -13.88 -2.26
CA ASN A 52 12.97 -14.24 -0.91
C ASN A 52 12.67 -13.16 0.12
N LEU A 53 12.12 -12.04 -0.31
CA LEU A 53 11.76 -10.96 0.59
C LEU A 53 10.36 -11.16 1.12
N ALA A 54 10.15 -10.78 2.37
CA ALA A 54 8.78 -10.73 2.92
C ALA A 54 8.01 -9.61 2.24
N SER A 55 6.76 -9.89 1.87
CA SER A 55 5.90 -8.90 1.23
C SER A 55 5.05 -8.19 2.27
N ARG A 56 4.82 -6.89 2.05
CA ARG A 56 4.00 -6.07 2.91
C ARG A 56 3.15 -5.15 2.04
N PHE A 57 1.91 -4.93 2.45
CA PHE A 57 0.98 -4.07 1.72
C PHE A 57 0.67 -2.84 2.57
N ASP A 58 1.03 -1.68 2.05
CA ASP A 58 0.79 -0.41 2.72
C ASP A 58 -0.25 0.38 1.93
N VAL A 59 -0.98 1.25 2.62
CA VAL A 59 -1.93 2.16 1.99
C VAL A 59 -1.53 3.58 2.35
N VAL A 60 -1.41 4.43 1.33
CA VAL A 60 -1.17 5.86 1.52
C VAL A 60 -2.39 6.59 0.99
N ALA A 61 -3.03 7.37 1.85
CA ALA A 61 -4.20 8.15 1.49
C ALA A 61 -3.87 9.62 1.47
N LEU A 62 -4.24 10.28 0.38
CA LEU A 62 -4.04 11.71 0.20
C LEU A 62 -5.41 12.37 0.15
N SER A 63 -5.56 13.48 0.87
CA SER A 63 -6.80 14.27 0.84
C SER A 63 -6.71 15.34 -0.24
N ALA A 64 -7.85 15.70 -0.82
CA ALA A 64 -7.91 16.78 -1.79
C ALA A 64 -7.42 18.07 -1.14
N GLY A 65 -6.55 18.79 -1.84
CA GLY A 65 -5.98 20.03 -1.31
C GLY A 65 -4.96 19.80 -0.22
N ALA A 66 -4.39 18.59 -0.12
CA ALA A 66 -3.38 18.30 0.88
C ALA A 66 -2.18 19.20 0.70
N GLN A 67 -1.86 19.98 1.74
CA GLN A 67 -0.73 20.90 1.73
C GLN A 67 0.20 20.67 2.91
N HIS A 68 -0.18 19.77 3.82
CA HIS A 68 0.56 19.49 5.04
C HIS A 68 0.69 17.99 5.22
N ASP A 69 1.71 17.58 5.95
CA ASP A 69 1.96 16.17 6.20
C ASP A 69 0.78 15.48 6.89
N ARG A 70 0.03 16.23 7.70
CA ARG A 70 -1.14 15.67 8.39
C ARG A 70 -2.27 15.30 7.45
N ASP A 71 -2.22 15.80 6.21
CA ASP A 71 -3.22 15.48 5.18
C ASP A 71 -2.86 14.21 4.42
N ILE A 72 -1.75 13.60 4.78
CA ILE A 72 -1.28 12.35 4.21
C ILE A 72 -1.35 11.30 5.31
N GLN A 73 -2.07 10.21 5.03
CA GLN A 73 -2.17 9.11 5.98
C GLN A 73 -1.50 7.88 5.38
N TRP A 74 -0.53 7.34 6.11
CA TRP A 74 0.20 6.15 5.68
C TRP A 74 -0.10 5.03 6.65
N ILE A 75 -0.73 3.98 6.16
CA ILE A 75 -1.06 2.80 6.96
C ILE A 75 -0.13 1.68 6.54
N ARG A 76 0.78 1.32 7.41
CA ARG A 76 1.75 0.25 7.16
C ARG A 76 1.11 -1.08 7.46
N ASN A 77 1.44 -2.06 6.64
CA ASN A 77 0.96 -3.44 6.81
C ASN A 77 -0.56 -3.47 6.94
N ALA A 78 -1.23 -2.79 6.00
CA ALA A 78 -2.66 -2.53 6.09
C ALA A 78 -3.50 -3.80 5.90
N PHE A 79 -3.00 -4.76 5.13
CA PHE A 79 -3.68 -6.05 4.93
C PHE A 79 -2.65 -7.09 4.47
N TYR A 80 -3.07 -8.32 4.51
CA TYR A 80 -2.23 -9.46 4.12
C TYR A 80 -2.67 -10.07 2.81
#